data_291e24f679ac8a86edd91ec65880fa57
#
_entry.id   291e24f679ac8a86edd91ec65880fa57
#
_cell.length_a   1.000
_cell.length_b   1.000
_cell.length_c   1.000
_cell.angle_alpha   90.00
_cell.angle_beta   90.00
_cell.angle_gamma   90.00
#
_symmetry.space_group_name_H-M   'P 1'
#
loop_
_entity.id
_entity.type
_entity.pdbx_description
1 polymer ?
#
loop_
_entity_poly.entity_id
_entity_poly.type
_entity_poly.pdbx_seq_one_letter_code
_entity_poly.pdbx_strand_id
1 'polypeptide(L)'
;MGKTVERAAENAELFHRAAPAMAYGFGRLREGTLPLWCDTQLCGTPWLADPLNGVFQPLNAVFLLLPSGPGLAVHAFLSLFLAGWLFTLFCRSLGARHVPAVTGGIVYAFGGASAAFMSRPETAA
;
A
#
# COMPACT_ATOMS: atom_id res chain seq x y z
N MET A 1 27.14 5.60 8.42
CA MET A 1 27.13 4.64 7.30
C MET A 1 26.41 3.33 7.67
N GLY A 2 26.57 2.75 8.85
CA GLY A 2 25.86 1.51 9.26
C GLY A 2 24.34 1.55 9.24
N LYS A 3 23.73 2.61 9.79
CA LYS A 3 22.26 2.76 9.86
C LYS A 3 21.55 2.86 8.50
N THR A 4 22.23 3.29 7.46
CA THR A 4 21.65 3.40 6.10
C THR A 4 21.65 2.02 5.42
N VAL A 5 22.67 1.22 5.68
CA VAL A 5 22.79 -0.16 5.16
C VAL A 5 21.81 -1.08 5.89
N GLU A 6 21.65 -0.94 7.22
CA GLU A 6 20.65 -1.67 7.99
C GLU A 6 19.23 -1.37 7.51
N ARG A 7 18.89 -0.09 7.33
CA ARG A 7 17.57 0.30 6.78
C ARG A 7 17.33 -0.20 5.36
N ALA A 8 18.35 -0.24 4.52
CA ALA A 8 18.23 -0.79 3.17
C ALA A 8 18.02 -2.32 3.21
N ALA A 9 18.69 -3.00 4.15
CA ALA A 9 18.50 -4.44 4.35
C ALA A 9 17.12 -4.76 4.94
N GLU A 10 16.65 -4.00 5.94
CA GLU A 10 15.29 -4.12 6.49
C GLU A 10 14.21 -3.91 5.40
N ASN A 11 14.36 -2.87 4.59
CA ASN A 11 13.43 -2.60 3.49
C ASN A 11 13.44 -3.71 2.44
N ALA A 12 14.61 -4.25 2.11
CA ALA A 12 14.72 -5.38 1.20
C ALA A 12 14.07 -6.64 1.77
N GLU A 13 14.26 -6.91 3.06
CA GLU A 13 13.69 -8.07 3.74
C GLU A 13 12.16 -7.99 3.82
N LEU A 14 11.62 -6.81 4.12
CA LEU A 14 10.18 -6.56 4.12
C LEU A 14 9.57 -6.72 2.71
N PHE A 15 10.25 -6.22 1.67
CA PHE A 15 9.83 -6.42 0.29
C PHE A 15 9.81 -7.90 -0.10
N HIS A 16 10.82 -8.66 0.33
CA HIS A 16 10.90 -10.10 0.08
C HIS A 16 9.86 -10.90 0.86
N ARG A 17 9.34 -10.38 1.96
CA ARG A 17 8.26 -11.00 2.74
C ARG A 17 6.86 -10.58 2.26
N ALA A 18 6.64 -9.29 2.06
CA ALA A 18 5.33 -8.75 1.70
C ALA A 18 4.88 -9.17 0.29
N ALA A 19 5.78 -9.10 -0.70
CA ALA A 19 5.44 -9.43 -2.07
C ALA A 19 4.98 -10.90 -2.25
N PRO A 20 5.68 -11.93 -1.72
CA PRO A 20 5.21 -13.30 -1.85
C PRO A 20 3.94 -13.57 -1.01
N ALA A 21 3.78 -12.92 0.16
CA ALA A 21 2.57 -13.07 0.98
C ALA A 21 1.34 -12.52 0.27
N MET A 22 1.46 -11.35 -0.35
CA MET A 22 0.38 -10.76 -1.16
C MET A 22 0.09 -11.62 -2.40
N ALA A 23 1.11 -12.08 -3.11
CA ALA A 23 0.93 -12.93 -4.28
C ALA A 23 0.21 -14.23 -3.93
N TYR A 24 0.55 -14.87 -2.82
CA TYR A 24 -0.11 -16.07 -2.32
C TYR A 24 -1.58 -15.81 -1.98
N GLY A 25 -1.85 -14.81 -1.16
CA GLY A 25 -3.19 -14.54 -0.66
C GLY A 25 -4.16 -14.08 -1.73
N PHE A 26 -3.76 -13.12 -2.56
CA PHE A 26 -4.60 -12.65 -3.67
C PHE A 26 -4.71 -13.68 -4.80
N GLY A 27 -3.72 -14.57 -4.98
CA GLY A 27 -3.83 -15.72 -5.86
C GLY A 27 -4.95 -16.65 -5.42
N ARG A 28 -4.99 -17.02 -4.13
CA ARG A 28 -6.06 -17.86 -3.55
C ARG A 28 -7.44 -17.20 -3.61
N LEU A 29 -7.52 -15.91 -3.38
CA LEU A 29 -8.77 -15.15 -3.50
C LEU A 29 -9.30 -15.15 -4.94
N ARG A 30 -8.43 -15.11 -5.95
CA ARG A 30 -8.82 -15.24 -7.36
C ARG A 30 -9.40 -16.62 -7.68
N GLU A 31 -8.92 -17.66 -7.00
CA GLU A 31 -9.45 -19.03 -7.11
C GLU A 31 -10.74 -19.24 -6.31
N GLY A 32 -11.26 -18.19 -5.64
CA GLY A 32 -12.46 -18.23 -4.82
C GLY A 32 -12.25 -18.90 -3.45
N THR A 33 -11.00 -19.14 -3.04
CA THR A 33 -10.67 -19.72 -1.75
C THR A 33 -10.13 -18.64 -0.80
N LEU A 34 -10.68 -18.57 0.42
CA LEU A 34 -10.18 -17.65 1.46
C LEU A 34 -8.83 -18.14 1.99
N PRO A 35 -7.75 -17.36 1.87
CA PRO A 35 -6.44 -17.72 2.41
C PRO A 35 -6.39 -17.50 3.92
N LEU A 36 -6.96 -18.42 4.68
CA LEU A 36 -6.96 -18.34 6.14
C LEU A 36 -5.57 -18.58 6.72
N TRP A 37 -4.83 -19.50 6.11
CA TRP A 37 -3.53 -19.97 6.60
C TRP A 37 -2.51 -20.01 5.46
N CYS A 38 -1.30 -19.57 5.72
CA CYS A 38 -0.17 -19.61 4.79
C CYS A 38 0.88 -20.60 5.31
N ASP A 39 1.02 -21.74 4.62
CA ASP A 39 1.97 -22.79 4.99
C ASP A 39 3.40 -22.49 4.53
N THR A 40 3.57 -21.52 3.65
CA THR A 40 4.86 -21.22 3.01
C THR A 40 5.75 -20.29 3.80
N GLN A 41 5.26 -19.69 4.88
CA GLN A 41 6.01 -18.75 5.71
C GLN A 41 6.05 -19.19 7.17
N LEU A 42 7.26 -19.18 7.78
CA LEU A 42 7.49 -19.35 9.21
C LEU A 42 6.79 -20.59 9.83
N CYS A 43 6.79 -21.72 9.13
CA CYS A 43 6.09 -22.95 9.57
C CYS A 43 4.56 -22.83 9.67
N GLY A 44 3.98 -21.82 9.02
CA GLY A 44 2.55 -21.57 9.00
C GLY A 44 2.14 -20.33 9.80
N THR A 45 1.51 -19.39 9.12
CA THR A 45 0.99 -18.15 9.74
C THR A 45 -0.46 -17.92 9.33
N PRO A 46 -1.31 -17.36 10.21
CA PRO A 46 -2.67 -17.00 9.86
C PRO A 46 -2.66 -15.78 8.93
N TRP A 47 -2.75 -16.01 7.63
CA TRP A 47 -2.62 -14.96 6.61
C TRP A 47 -3.73 -13.91 6.69
N LEU A 48 -4.98 -14.33 6.91
CA LEU A 48 -6.14 -13.43 6.98
C LEU A 48 -6.12 -12.54 8.23
N ALA A 49 -5.52 -13.03 9.32
CA ALA A 49 -5.44 -12.30 10.59
C ALA A 49 -4.31 -11.28 10.63
N ASP A 50 -3.41 -11.31 9.65
CA ASP A 50 -2.31 -10.35 9.58
C ASP A 50 -2.81 -9.01 9.01
N PRO A 51 -2.83 -7.93 9.81
CA PRO A 51 -3.28 -6.61 9.36
C PRO A 51 -2.40 -6.04 8.23
N LEU A 52 -1.18 -6.51 8.09
CA LEU A 52 -0.25 -6.08 7.03
C LEU A 52 -0.70 -6.53 5.64
N ASN A 53 -1.50 -7.59 5.55
CA ASN A 53 -2.02 -8.06 4.27
C ASN A 53 -3.18 -7.22 3.72
N GLY A 54 -3.78 -6.37 4.55
CA GLY A 54 -4.74 -5.34 4.16
C GLY A 54 -5.92 -5.84 3.29
N VAL A 55 -6.42 -7.07 3.53
CA VAL A 55 -7.43 -7.74 2.69
C VAL A 55 -8.71 -6.91 2.54
N PHE A 56 -9.08 -6.20 3.59
CA PHE A 56 -10.30 -5.38 3.62
C PHE A 56 -10.08 -3.96 3.10
N GLN A 57 -8.88 -3.62 2.68
CA GLN A 57 -8.59 -2.32 2.10
C GLN A 57 -9.10 -2.26 0.66
N PRO A 58 -10.01 -1.33 0.31
CA PRO A 58 -10.62 -1.29 -1.02
C PRO A 58 -9.60 -1.08 -2.14
N LEU A 59 -8.49 -0.39 -1.87
CA LEU A 59 -7.40 -0.19 -2.83
C LEU A 59 -6.66 -1.50 -3.18
N ASN A 60 -6.64 -2.47 -2.26
CA ASN A 60 -6.02 -3.76 -2.50
C ASN A 60 -6.83 -4.65 -3.46
N ALA A 61 -8.08 -4.28 -3.78
CA ALA A 61 -8.86 -4.93 -4.85
C ALA A 61 -8.14 -4.88 -6.22
N VAL A 62 -7.23 -3.94 -6.42
CA VAL A 62 -6.36 -3.88 -7.61
C VAL A 62 -5.53 -5.16 -7.77
N PHE A 63 -5.09 -5.76 -6.66
CA PHE A 63 -4.32 -7.02 -6.69
C PHE A 63 -5.17 -8.25 -7.09
N LEU A 64 -6.49 -8.14 -7.04
CA LEU A 64 -7.37 -9.17 -7.60
C LEU A 64 -7.40 -9.15 -9.14
N LEU A 65 -7.20 -7.98 -9.73
CA LEU A 65 -7.28 -7.76 -11.18
C LEU A 65 -5.92 -7.84 -11.86
N LEU A 66 -4.86 -7.37 -11.20
CA LEU A 66 -3.51 -7.30 -11.76
C LEU A 66 -2.53 -8.22 -11.01
N PRO A 67 -1.51 -8.76 -11.71
CA PRO A 67 -0.42 -9.46 -11.05
C PRO A 67 0.40 -8.52 -10.17
N SER A 68 1.07 -9.07 -9.15
CA SER A 68 1.71 -8.33 -8.06
C SER A 68 2.67 -7.22 -8.49
N GLY A 69 3.40 -7.37 -9.59
CA GLY A 69 4.33 -6.35 -10.08
C GLY A 69 3.65 -5.06 -10.54
N PRO A 70 2.86 -5.08 -11.63
CA PRO A 70 2.12 -3.90 -12.09
C PRO A 70 1.03 -3.47 -11.10
N GLY A 71 0.49 -4.40 -10.31
CA GLY A 71 -0.49 -4.10 -9.26
C GLY A 71 0.04 -3.13 -8.21
N LEU A 72 1.29 -3.27 -7.78
CA LEU A 72 1.95 -2.36 -6.85
C LEU A 72 2.05 -0.92 -7.39
N ALA A 73 2.44 -0.77 -8.65
CA ALA A 73 2.53 0.55 -9.27
C ALA A 73 1.17 1.24 -9.37
N VAL A 74 0.14 0.50 -9.78
CA VAL A 74 -1.24 1.01 -9.85
C VAL A 74 -1.78 1.36 -8.46
N HIS A 75 -1.54 0.50 -7.47
CA HIS A 75 -1.93 0.75 -6.07
C HIS A 75 -1.27 2.02 -5.53
N ALA A 76 0.04 2.20 -5.73
CA ALA A 76 0.77 3.39 -5.30
C ALA A 76 0.22 4.66 -5.98
N PHE A 77 -0.01 4.60 -7.29
CA PHE A 77 -0.59 5.71 -8.04
C PHE A 77 -2.00 6.07 -7.53
N LEU A 78 -2.84 5.07 -7.34
CA LEU A 78 -4.22 5.25 -6.86
C LEU A 78 -4.24 5.84 -5.45
N SER A 79 -3.35 5.38 -4.57
CA SER A 79 -3.21 5.89 -3.20
C SER A 79 -2.80 7.36 -3.18
N LEU A 80 -1.81 7.75 -3.98
CA LEU A 80 -1.38 9.14 -4.11
C LEU A 80 -2.48 10.04 -4.70
N PHE A 81 -3.15 9.55 -5.73
CA PHE A 81 -4.25 10.26 -6.36
C PHE A 81 -5.40 10.49 -5.37
N LEU A 82 -5.81 9.44 -4.66
CA LEU A 82 -6.89 9.52 -3.68
C LEU A 82 -6.53 10.45 -2.52
N ALA A 83 -5.28 10.39 -2.04
CA ALA A 83 -4.80 11.27 -0.98
C ALA A 83 -4.88 12.75 -1.39
N GLY A 84 -4.40 13.10 -2.58
CA GLY A 84 -4.48 14.47 -3.11
C GLY A 84 -5.92 14.92 -3.38
N TRP A 85 -6.74 14.03 -3.91
CA TRP A 85 -8.16 14.29 -4.17
C TRP A 85 -8.94 14.57 -2.87
N LEU A 86 -8.83 13.69 -1.89
CA LEU A 86 -9.52 13.84 -0.60
C LEU A 86 -9.04 15.09 0.15
N PHE A 87 -7.74 15.38 0.10
CA PHE A 87 -7.20 16.60 0.68
C PHE A 87 -7.75 17.87 -0.01
N THR A 88 -7.88 17.86 -1.33
CA THR A 88 -8.50 18.94 -2.09
C THR A 88 -9.96 19.15 -1.67
N LEU A 89 -10.73 18.05 -1.53
CA LEU A 89 -12.12 18.12 -1.06
C LEU A 89 -12.19 18.66 0.38
N PHE A 90 -11.30 18.24 1.24
CA PHE A 90 -11.19 18.75 2.61
C PHE A 90 -10.91 20.25 2.64
N CYS A 91 -9.94 20.75 1.87
CA CYS A 91 -9.68 22.20 1.76
C CYS A 91 -10.90 22.96 1.25
N ARG A 92 -11.64 22.41 0.32
CA ARG A 92 -12.86 23.02 -0.19
C ARG A 92 -13.98 23.06 0.85
N SER A 93 -14.13 22.05 1.66
CA SER A 93 -15.12 22.04 2.76
C SER A 93 -14.83 23.11 3.81
N LEU A 94 -13.56 23.49 3.97
CA LEU A 94 -13.13 24.61 4.81
C LEU A 94 -13.30 26.00 4.16
N GLY A 95 -13.87 26.07 2.94
CA GLY A 95 -14.11 27.33 2.23
C GLY A 95 -12.93 27.81 1.38
N ALA A 96 -11.90 27.01 1.16
CA ALA A 96 -10.79 27.38 0.29
C ALA A 96 -11.25 27.50 -1.18
N ARG A 97 -10.68 28.48 -1.90
CA ARG A 97 -10.89 28.64 -3.35
C ARG A 97 -10.29 27.45 -4.10
N HIS A 98 -10.75 27.22 -5.33
CA HIS A 98 -10.35 26.06 -6.14
C HIS A 98 -8.82 25.95 -6.32
N VAL A 99 -8.18 27.07 -6.70
CA VAL A 99 -6.73 27.07 -7.00
C VAL A 99 -5.89 26.67 -5.77
N PRO A 100 -6.02 27.34 -4.60
CA PRO A 100 -5.24 26.93 -3.42
C PRO A 100 -5.58 25.54 -2.92
N ALA A 101 -6.82 25.08 -3.04
CA ALA A 101 -7.21 23.72 -2.64
C ALA A 101 -6.52 22.65 -3.50
N VAL A 102 -6.48 22.83 -4.82
CA VAL A 102 -5.79 21.91 -5.75
C VAL A 102 -4.28 21.94 -5.52
N THR A 103 -3.69 23.13 -5.36
CA THR A 103 -2.25 23.25 -5.05
C THR A 103 -1.91 22.53 -3.74
N GLY A 104 -2.72 22.72 -2.70
CA GLY A 104 -2.56 22.00 -1.43
C GLY A 104 -2.65 20.49 -1.59
N GLY A 105 -3.59 19.99 -2.39
CA GLY A 105 -3.74 18.56 -2.70
C GLY A 105 -2.51 17.97 -3.39
N ILE A 106 -1.93 18.69 -4.36
CA ILE A 106 -0.71 18.27 -5.05
C ILE A 106 0.48 18.23 -4.08
N VAL A 107 0.67 19.30 -3.31
CA VAL A 107 1.74 19.37 -2.31
C VAL A 107 1.59 18.27 -1.26
N TYR A 108 0.38 17.96 -0.85
CA TYR A 108 0.11 16.89 0.10
C TYR A 108 0.42 15.51 -0.49
N ALA A 109 -0.03 15.23 -1.71
CA ALA A 109 0.19 13.96 -2.38
C ALA A 109 1.69 13.67 -2.62
N PHE A 110 2.44 14.68 -3.04
CA PHE A 110 3.89 14.56 -3.31
C PHE A 110 4.77 15.01 -2.14
N GLY A 111 4.18 15.35 -1.01
CA GLY A 111 4.90 15.74 0.19
C GLY A 111 5.79 14.63 0.74
N GLY A 112 6.84 15.01 1.47
CA GLY A 112 7.82 14.07 2.01
C GLY A 112 7.23 12.98 2.92
N ALA A 113 6.12 13.26 3.60
CA ALA A 113 5.40 12.27 4.40
C ALA A 113 4.82 11.16 3.53
N SER A 114 4.15 11.50 2.43
CA SER A 114 3.60 10.52 1.48
C SER A 114 4.69 9.68 0.81
N ALA A 115 5.81 10.32 0.44
CA ALA A 115 6.97 9.63 -0.10
C ALA A 115 7.61 8.68 0.93
N ALA A 116 7.69 9.08 2.20
CA ALA A 116 8.20 8.23 3.26
C ALA A 116 7.29 7.03 3.56
N PHE A 117 5.97 7.21 3.49
CA PHE A 117 5.01 6.12 3.62
C PHE A 117 5.08 5.14 2.45
N MET A 118 5.24 5.64 1.22
CA MET A 118 5.36 4.79 0.03
C MET A 118 6.65 3.96 0.01
N SER A 119 7.70 4.41 0.70
CA SER A 119 8.93 3.63 0.83
C SER A 119 8.82 2.46 1.82
N ARG A 120 7.73 2.40 2.60
CA ARG A 120 7.44 1.34 3.57
C ARG A 120 6.19 0.58 3.15
N PRO A 121 6.31 -0.54 2.43
CA PRO A 121 5.15 -1.30 1.96
C PRO A 121 4.26 -1.82 3.10
N GLU A 122 4.81 -2.02 4.29
CA GLU A 122 4.05 -2.45 5.47
C GLU A 122 3.09 -1.38 6.03
N THR A 123 3.32 -0.10 5.72
CA THR A 123 2.44 1.00 6.20
C THR A 123 1.44 1.45 5.15
N ALA A 124 1.57 0.98 3.91
CA ALA A 124 0.65 1.29 2.82
C ALA A 124 -0.54 0.31 2.74
N ALA A 125 -0.52 -0.74 3.55
CA ALA A 125 -1.58 -1.74 3.61
C ALA A 125 -2.62 -1.41 4.69
#